data_5b979c7b4def9b3f0de568677beb3256
#
_entry.id   5b979c7b4def9b3f0de568677beb3256
#
_cell.length_a   1.000
_cell.length_b   1.000
_cell.length_c   1.000
_cell.angle_alpha   90.00
_cell.angle_beta   90.00
_cell.angle_gamma   90.00
#
_symmetry.space_group_name_H-M   'P 1'
#
loop_
_entity.id
_entity.type
_entity.pdbx_description
1 polymer ?
#
loop_
_entity_poly.entity_id
_entity_poly.type
_entity_poly.pdbx_seq_one_letter_code
_entity_poly.pdbx_strand_id
1 'polypeptide(L)'
;MVNAEPAPTREVPPRLSGPGVTSWDGIVERWLDERLNVIALAVIAAAFVARVMVAARSYLNPDEALHYLIINQNSAFFAYKISLTNAHPPLIYLLVYYWRFLGRSELMLRFPSVLAGTALCWFAYKWIGTVFGKAASVIGLILIAFSPALIALSAELRAYALLLFCETTALYLVEIAFKEKSVRKMWHFSIFLYLAILSHYSALFFVLAVGVYALVRIIESEIPRKVIVAWAGGQAGALAVYGFLYVTHISKLKHSMMTWAMMFDQIYSHSGRQNLFTFSRERTMDIFSFLFENQHVAQALLVLWIAAASLLLFKAFIYRRDALRARQASIILLLPFLAVWGAGVAGFYPYVGSRHTIFLAPFLIAALSFLLATVDGQKIWAAVVIAALLVGASNTSGKVGETDISKENQGRKLIMAAVNHIHQTIPPGGEILTDYESALMLVYYLCGPKLVLPVGTFNLPASRVKCNGYTIGSFQTWNLEPAFFLSDFKKMVQAQRLKPGDKIWVFQAGWAVDLDRQLASTSLKFRCLTPKTFGANISVTPFVVDQDLSPAATVTDCSQPVLNPAIN
;
A
#
# COMPACT_ATOMS: atom_id res chain seq x y z
N MET A 1 -28.54 -14.00 -82.59
CA MET A 1 -27.56 -13.52 -81.62
C MET A 1 -27.66 -12.00 -81.62
N VAL A 2 -28.35 -11.47 -80.65
CA VAL A 2 -28.56 -10.01 -80.53
C VAL A 2 -27.69 -9.56 -79.35
N ASN A 3 -26.67 -8.71 -79.61
CA ASN A 3 -25.80 -8.11 -78.65
C ASN A 3 -26.59 -7.06 -77.81
N ALA A 4 -26.76 -7.29 -76.52
CA ALA A 4 -27.30 -6.30 -75.60
C ALA A 4 -26.14 -5.41 -75.06
N GLU A 5 -26.19 -4.14 -75.40
CA GLU A 5 -25.29 -3.10 -74.78
C GLU A 5 -25.53 -2.99 -73.27
N PRO A 6 -24.48 -2.82 -72.46
CA PRO A 6 -24.65 -2.57 -71.02
C PRO A 6 -25.14 -1.13 -70.81
N ALA A 7 -26.14 -0.98 -69.94
CA ALA A 7 -26.72 0.28 -69.54
C ALA A 7 -25.66 1.18 -68.84
N PRO A 8 -25.71 2.52 -69.05
CA PRO A 8 -24.72 3.44 -68.42
C PRO A 8 -24.89 3.49 -66.89
N THR A 9 -23.80 3.25 -66.20
CA THR A 9 -23.68 3.44 -64.76
C THR A 9 -23.92 4.92 -64.42
N ARG A 10 -25.02 5.19 -63.68
CA ARG A 10 -25.26 6.49 -63.09
C ARG A 10 -24.15 6.78 -62.10
N GLU A 11 -23.26 7.73 -62.42
CA GLU A 11 -22.35 8.36 -61.49
C GLU A 11 -23.17 9.10 -60.43
N VAL A 12 -23.06 8.65 -59.17
CA VAL A 12 -23.60 9.34 -58.01
C VAL A 12 -22.69 10.56 -57.82
N PRO A 13 -23.21 11.81 -57.87
CA PRO A 13 -22.38 12.98 -57.67
C PRO A 13 -21.72 12.93 -56.29
N PRO A 14 -20.45 13.35 -56.15
CA PRO A 14 -19.77 13.40 -54.85
C PRO A 14 -20.57 14.30 -53.91
N ARG A 15 -20.99 13.76 -52.76
CA ARG A 15 -21.55 14.60 -51.69
C ARG A 15 -20.50 15.64 -51.34
N LEU A 16 -20.73 16.88 -51.75
CA LEU A 16 -20.03 18.02 -51.21
C LEU A 16 -20.25 18.03 -49.70
N SER A 17 -19.28 17.54 -48.96
CA SER A 17 -19.15 17.77 -47.55
C SER A 17 -18.90 19.28 -47.41
N GLY A 18 -19.96 20.04 -47.14
CA GLY A 18 -19.85 21.42 -46.72
C GLY A 18 -18.87 21.53 -45.54
N PRO A 19 -18.21 22.69 -45.29
CA PRO A 19 -17.35 22.89 -44.15
C PRO A 19 -18.20 22.61 -42.92
N GLY A 20 -18.00 21.44 -42.31
CA GLY A 20 -18.73 21.04 -41.11
C GLY A 20 -18.45 22.07 -40.05
N VAL A 21 -19.49 22.72 -39.56
CA VAL A 21 -19.44 23.50 -38.31
C VAL A 21 -18.85 22.53 -37.27
N THR A 22 -17.56 22.69 -36.98
CA THR A 22 -16.89 21.92 -35.94
C THR A 22 -17.58 22.32 -34.65
N SER A 23 -18.39 21.40 -34.09
CA SER A 23 -19.01 21.63 -32.80
C SER A 23 -17.93 21.94 -31.75
N TRP A 24 -18.27 22.77 -30.76
CA TRP A 24 -17.34 23.07 -29.67
C TRP A 24 -16.70 21.79 -29.09
N ASP A 25 -17.46 20.72 -28.98
CA ASP A 25 -17.00 19.39 -28.57
C ASP A 25 -15.85 18.86 -29.44
N GLY A 26 -15.97 19.00 -30.76
CA GLY A 26 -14.94 18.55 -31.70
C GLY A 26 -13.67 19.39 -31.67
N ILE A 27 -13.76 20.68 -31.33
CA ILE A 27 -12.60 21.56 -31.17
C ILE A 27 -11.86 21.22 -29.88
N VAL A 28 -12.59 21.08 -28.77
CA VAL A 28 -12.03 20.73 -27.45
C VAL A 28 -11.39 19.35 -27.49
N GLU A 29 -12.06 18.35 -28.07
CA GLU A 29 -11.55 16.99 -28.17
C GLU A 29 -10.23 16.95 -28.96
N ARG A 30 -10.15 17.64 -30.10
CA ARG A 30 -8.92 17.72 -30.89
C ARG A 30 -7.80 18.40 -30.14
N TRP A 31 -8.08 19.51 -29.46
CA TRP A 31 -7.10 20.25 -28.67
C TRP A 31 -6.54 19.39 -27.53
N LEU A 32 -7.41 18.62 -26.85
CA LEU A 32 -7.00 17.69 -25.79
C LEU A 32 -6.17 16.55 -26.37
N ASP A 33 -6.59 15.97 -27.50
CA ASP A 33 -5.89 14.85 -28.14
C ASP A 33 -4.45 15.23 -28.55
N GLU A 34 -4.26 16.41 -29.13
CA GLU A 34 -2.95 16.92 -29.52
C GLU A 34 -2.02 17.15 -28.33
N ARG A 35 -2.59 17.47 -27.14
CA ARG A 35 -1.83 17.79 -25.92
C ARG A 35 -1.87 16.72 -24.85
N LEU A 36 -2.40 15.55 -25.17
CA LEU A 36 -2.66 14.51 -24.20
C LEU A 36 -1.45 14.11 -23.37
N ASN A 37 -0.27 13.98 -23.96
CA ASN A 37 0.95 13.66 -23.23
C ASN A 37 1.41 14.81 -22.32
N VAL A 38 1.19 16.07 -22.72
CA VAL A 38 1.51 17.25 -21.87
C VAL A 38 0.58 17.29 -20.67
N ILE A 39 -0.71 17.06 -20.89
CA ILE A 39 -1.72 16.97 -19.82
C ILE A 39 -1.38 15.82 -18.87
N ALA A 40 -1.03 14.65 -19.40
CA ALA A 40 -0.61 13.52 -18.60
C ALA A 40 0.61 13.84 -17.73
N LEU A 41 1.63 14.51 -18.29
CA LEU A 41 2.81 14.94 -17.53
C LEU A 41 2.46 15.97 -16.46
N ALA A 42 1.54 16.91 -16.73
CA ALA A 42 1.07 17.88 -15.73
C ALA A 42 0.34 17.19 -14.58
N VAL A 43 -0.53 16.21 -14.85
CA VAL A 43 -1.20 15.40 -13.83
C VAL A 43 -0.18 14.61 -13.00
N ILE A 44 0.83 14.01 -13.63
CA ILE A 44 1.90 13.27 -12.95
C ILE A 44 2.76 14.19 -12.07
N ALA A 45 3.06 15.41 -12.54
CA ALA A 45 3.76 16.40 -11.74
C ALA A 45 2.94 16.80 -10.49
N ALA A 46 1.63 17.02 -10.65
CA ALA A 46 0.74 17.26 -9.51
C ALA A 46 0.68 16.06 -8.54
N ALA A 47 0.62 14.85 -9.07
CA ALA A 47 0.67 13.62 -8.29
C ALA A 47 2.00 13.46 -7.53
N PHE A 48 3.12 13.82 -8.12
CA PHE A 48 4.43 13.85 -7.45
C PHE A 48 4.42 14.84 -6.28
N VAL A 49 3.96 16.06 -6.51
CA VAL A 49 3.88 17.11 -5.46
C VAL A 49 2.99 16.63 -4.31
N ALA A 50 1.82 16.04 -4.59
CA ALA A 50 0.93 15.52 -3.56
C ALA A 50 1.63 14.45 -2.68
N ARG A 51 2.35 13.49 -3.29
CA ARG A 51 3.11 12.46 -2.59
C ARG A 51 4.25 13.03 -1.75
N VAL A 52 5.00 13.99 -2.29
CA VAL A 52 6.07 14.70 -1.57
C VAL A 52 5.50 15.44 -0.35
N MET A 53 4.36 16.12 -0.51
CA MET A 53 3.74 16.85 0.61
C MET A 53 3.32 15.92 1.74
N VAL A 54 2.71 14.78 1.44
CA VAL A 54 2.34 13.77 2.45
C VAL A 54 3.59 13.18 3.09
N ALA A 55 4.59 12.80 2.30
CA ALA A 55 5.84 12.22 2.79
C ALA A 55 6.63 13.18 3.72
N ALA A 56 6.56 14.50 3.45
CA ALA A 56 7.27 15.51 4.25
C ALA A 56 6.56 15.88 5.56
N ARG A 57 5.22 15.75 5.61
CA ARG A 57 4.40 16.22 6.73
C ARG A 57 4.14 15.15 7.78
N SER A 58 4.17 13.87 7.43
CA SER A 58 3.91 12.76 8.35
C SER A 58 5.19 12.28 9.04
N TYR A 59 5.06 11.83 10.30
CA TYR A 59 6.14 11.12 10.99
C TYR A 59 6.28 9.68 10.45
N LEU A 60 7.42 9.01 10.71
CA LEU A 60 7.58 7.58 10.43
C LEU A 60 6.66 6.79 11.37
N ASN A 61 5.74 6.03 10.79
CA ASN A 61 4.91 5.11 11.56
C ASN A 61 5.76 3.92 12.07
N PRO A 62 5.24 3.06 12.99
CA PRO A 62 6.00 1.94 13.55
C PRO A 62 6.63 1.02 12.51
N ASP A 63 5.89 0.69 11.46
CA ASP A 63 6.39 -0.16 10.37
C ASP A 63 7.55 0.49 9.60
N GLU A 64 7.47 1.79 9.33
CA GLU A 64 8.55 2.54 8.67
C GLU A 64 9.78 2.66 9.58
N ALA A 65 9.56 2.87 10.89
CA ALA A 65 10.63 2.89 11.87
C ALA A 65 11.34 1.53 11.97
N LEU A 66 10.59 0.43 11.91
CA LEU A 66 11.17 -0.92 11.79
C LEU A 66 11.99 -1.08 10.51
N HIS A 67 11.47 -0.61 9.35
CA HIS A 67 12.24 -0.65 8.09
C HIS A 67 13.54 0.16 8.21
N TYR A 68 13.47 1.34 8.86
CA TYR A 68 14.66 2.14 9.11
C TYR A 68 15.70 1.39 9.93
N LEU A 69 15.32 0.71 11.01
CA LEU A 69 16.24 -0.07 11.83
C LEU A 69 16.88 -1.24 11.07
N ILE A 70 16.10 -1.90 10.20
CA ILE A 70 16.61 -2.96 9.33
C ILE A 70 17.69 -2.44 8.36
N ILE A 71 17.49 -1.26 7.78
CA ILE A 71 18.44 -0.69 6.82
C ILE A 71 19.60 0.05 7.50
N ASN A 72 19.46 0.48 8.75
CA ASN A 72 20.48 1.24 9.47
C ASN A 72 21.55 0.34 10.07
N GLN A 73 22.17 -0.50 9.24
CA GLN A 73 23.20 -1.44 9.60
C GLN A 73 24.57 -1.04 9.03
N ASN A 74 25.64 -1.60 9.58
CA ASN A 74 27.03 -1.31 9.19
C ASN A 74 27.36 -1.81 7.78
N SER A 75 26.67 -2.84 7.27
CA SER A 75 26.87 -3.34 5.91
C SER A 75 25.54 -3.76 5.25
N ALA A 76 25.53 -3.77 3.91
CA ALA A 76 24.41 -4.27 3.13
C ALA A 76 24.10 -5.76 3.42
N PHE A 77 25.14 -6.54 3.74
CA PHE A 77 24.97 -7.95 4.11
C PHE A 77 24.20 -8.10 5.43
N PHE A 78 24.50 -7.27 6.44
CA PHE A 78 23.74 -7.30 7.68
C PHE A 78 22.32 -6.78 7.48
N ALA A 79 22.12 -5.70 6.71
CA ALA A 79 20.77 -5.22 6.36
C ALA A 79 19.95 -6.32 5.65
N TYR A 80 20.56 -7.04 4.69
CA TYR A 80 19.95 -8.19 4.04
C TYR A 80 19.60 -9.29 5.04
N LYS A 81 20.55 -9.71 5.90
CA LYS A 81 20.28 -10.75 6.91
C LYS A 81 19.12 -10.40 7.82
N ILE A 82 19.06 -9.14 8.28
CA ILE A 82 17.96 -8.68 9.16
C ILE A 82 16.67 -8.62 8.37
N SER A 83 16.67 -8.19 7.12
CA SER A 83 15.45 -8.14 6.31
C SER A 83 14.76 -9.52 6.18
N LEU A 84 15.52 -10.62 6.27
CA LEU A 84 14.97 -11.98 6.29
C LEU A 84 14.21 -12.34 7.57
N THR A 85 14.21 -11.49 8.59
CA THR A 85 13.36 -11.67 9.79
C THR A 85 12.02 -10.94 9.68
N ASN A 86 11.82 -10.12 8.63
CA ASN A 86 10.58 -9.39 8.37
C ASN A 86 9.75 -10.11 7.29
N ALA A 87 8.47 -9.78 7.20
CA ALA A 87 7.52 -10.41 6.28
C ALA A 87 7.65 -9.98 4.80
N HIS A 88 8.59 -9.08 4.46
CA HIS A 88 8.74 -8.56 3.10
C HIS A 88 10.03 -9.03 2.41
N PRO A 89 10.03 -9.22 1.07
CA PRO A 89 11.23 -9.52 0.31
C PRO A 89 12.30 -8.42 0.44
N PRO A 90 13.59 -8.74 0.17
CA PRO A 90 14.71 -7.87 0.54
C PRO A 90 14.93 -6.64 -0.34
N LEU A 91 14.25 -6.50 -1.50
CA LEU A 91 14.58 -5.46 -2.49
C LEU A 91 14.49 -4.05 -1.93
N ILE A 92 13.38 -3.71 -1.25
CA ILE A 92 13.19 -2.36 -0.69
C ILE A 92 14.26 -2.03 0.35
N TYR A 93 14.64 -2.99 1.19
CA TYR A 93 15.66 -2.78 2.22
C TYR A 93 17.03 -2.50 1.62
N LEU A 94 17.43 -3.26 0.59
CA LEU A 94 18.70 -3.04 -0.10
C LEU A 94 18.69 -1.73 -0.89
N LEU A 95 17.61 -1.41 -1.58
CA LEU A 95 17.44 -0.15 -2.28
C LEU A 95 17.63 1.03 -1.33
N VAL A 96 16.89 1.06 -0.21
CA VAL A 96 16.96 2.17 0.74
C VAL A 96 18.24 2.13 1.58
N TYR A 97 18.86 0.96 1.81
CA TYR A 97 20.18 0.87 2.41
C TYR A 97 21.21 1.73 1.65
N TYR A 98 21.27 1.63 0.33
CA TYR A 98 22.16 2.46 -0.49
C TYR A 98 21.65 3.90 -0.60
N TRP A 99 20.35 4.08 -0.73
CA TRP A 99 19.74 5.40 -0.85
C TRP A 99 19.97 6.31 0.38
N ARG A 100 20.00 5.75 1.58
CA ARG A 100 20.19 6.50 2.83
C ARG A 100 21.52 7.27 2.91
N PHE A 101 22.50 6.96 2.07
CA PHE A 101 23.75 7.73 1.97
C PHE A 101 23.55 9.12 1.37
N LEU A 102 22.42 9.35 0.67
CA LEU A 102 22.01 10.66 0.17
C LEU A 102 21.33 11.51 1.26
N GLY A 103 20.80 10.87 2.30
CA GLY A 103 20.16 11.51 3.44
C GLY A 103 19.32 10.54 4.24
N ARG A 104 19.07 10.91 5.53
CA ARG A 104 18.35 10.04 6.49
C ARG A 104 17.11 10.74 7.09
N SER A 105 16.68 11.88 6.53
CA SER A 105 15.41 12.49 6.91
C SER A 105 14.24 11.63 6.43
N GLU A 106 13.07 11.77 7.06
CA GLU A 106 11.86 11.01 6.71
C GLU A 106 11.55 11.10 5.21
N LEU A 107 11.62 12.32 4.65
CA LEU A 107 11.38 12.56 3.24
C LEU A 107 12.39 11.80 2.36
N MET A 108 13.69 11.86 2.70
CA MET A 108 14.73 11.17 1.92
C MET A 108 14.57 9.66 1.97
N LEU A 109 14.24 9.08 3.12
CA LEU A 109 14.01 7.64 3.24
C LEU A 109 12.80 7.17 2.44
N ARG A 110 11.75 7.99 2.32
CA ARG A 110 10.53 7.72 1.55
C ARG A 110 10.66 8.00 0.06
N PHE A 111 11.68 8.76 -0.35
CA PHE A 111 11.79 9.27 -1.72
C PHE A 111 11.82 8.18 -2.79
N PRO A 112 12.44 7.00 -2.61
CA PRO A 112 12.32 5.88 -3.54
C PRO A 112 10.87 5.43 -3.77
N SER A 113 10.04 5.38 -2.71
CA SER A 113 8.61 5.06 -2.81
C SER A 113 7.83 6.17 -3.53
N VAL A 114 8.15 7.45 -3.27
CA VAL A 114 7.55 8.60 -3.98
C VAL A 114 7.86 8.54 -5.47
N LEU A 115 9.10 8.25 -5.85
CA LEU A 115 9.48 8.10 -7.26
C LEU A 115 8.76 6.92 -7.92
N ALA A 116 8.72 5.78 -7.24
CA ALA A 116 8.02 4.59 -7.74
C ALA A 116 6.51 4.85 -7.92
N GLY A 117 5.85 5.49 -6.93
CA GLY A 117 4.43 5.84 -7.03
C GLY A 117 4.13 6.91 -8.08
N THR A 118 5.10 7.76 -8.41
CA THR A 118 4.97 8.72 -9.52
C THR A 118 5.15 8.02 -10.87
N ALA A 119 6.13 7.13 -10.98
CA ALA A 119 6.37 6.34 -12.20
C ALA A 119 5.21 5.37 -12.48
N LEU A 120 4.57 4.82 -11.43
CA LEU A 120 3.32 4.06 -11.54
C LEU A 120 2.27 4.80 -12.38
N CYS A 121 2.06 6.10 -12.13
CA CYS A 121 1.09 6.91 -12.87
C CYS A 121 1.37 6.91 -14.39
N TRP A 122 2.65 7.06 -14.77
CA TRP A 122 3.05 7.03 -16.17
C TRP A 122 2.84 5.68 -16.84
N PHE A 123 3.29 4.59 -16.21
CA PHE A 123 3.19 3.27 -16.81
C PHE A 123 1.75 2.74 -16.83
N ALA A 124 0.94 3.05 -15.83
CA ALA A 124 -0.49 2.76 -15.84
C ALA A 124 -1.21 3.51 -16.96
N TYR A 125 -0.93 4.81 -17.15
CA TYR A 125 -1.43 5.60 -18.28
C TYR A 125 -1.08 4.96 -19.63
N LYS A 126 0.17 4.54 -19.82
CA LYS A 126 0.62 3.88 -21.05
C LYS A 126 -0.03 2.52 -21.26
N TRP A 127 -0.11 1.70 -20.21
CA TRP A 127 -0.73 0.38 -20.27
C TRP A 127 -2.22 0.46 -20.61
N ILE A 128 -2.99 1.23 -19.83
CA ILE A 128 -4.43 1.39 -20.02
C ILE A 128 -4.71 1.96 -21.43
N GLY A 129 -3.92 2.95 -21.87
CA GLY A 129 -4.04 3.54 -23.19
C GLY A 129 -3.76 2.54 -24.32
N THR A 130 -2.82 1.62 -24.13
CA THR A 130 -2.49 0.58 -25.11
C THR A 130 -3.62 -0.44 -25.24
N VAL A 131 -4.31 -0.77 -24.13
CA VAL A 131 -5.35 -1.82 -24.10
C VAL A 131 -6.75 -1.26 -24.40
N PHE A 132 -7.11 -0.10 -23.80
CA PHE A 132 -8.48 0.43 -23.78
C PHE A 132 -8.67 1.78 -24.46
N GLY A 133 -7.60 2.40 -24.93
CA GLY A 133 -7.65 3.69 -25.64
C GLY A 133 -7.41 4.92 -24.77
N LYS A 134 -7.42 6.09 -25.43
CA LYS A 134 -6.97 7.36 -24.85
C LYS A 134 -7.86 7.86 -23.70
N ALA A 135 -9.19 7.82 -23.87
CA ALA A 135 -10.13 8.24 -22.81
C ALA A 135 -9.98 7.39 -21.56
N ALA A 136 -9.91 6.07 -21.69
CA ALA A 136 -9.66 5.17 -20.55
C ALA A 136 -8.32 5.45 -19.88
N SER A 137 -7.27 5.79 -20.66
CA SER A 137 -5.96 6.11 -20.09
C SER A 137 -5.98 7.36 -19.22
N VAL A 138 -6.77 8.36 -19.58
CA VAL A 138 -6.92 9.59 -18.79
C VAL A 138 -7.66 9.34 -17.49
N ILE A 139 -8.77 8.58 -17.55
CA ILE A 139 -9.51 8.17 -16.35
C ILE A 139 -8.58 7.42 -15.40
N GLY A 140 -7.90 6.39 -15.91
CA GLY A 140 -6.98 5.59 -15.10
C GLY A 140 -5.84 6.39 -14.50
N LEU A 141 -5.26 7.32 -15.29
CA LEU A 141 -4.21 8.22 -14.81
C LEU A 141 -4.68 9.06 -13.62
N ILE A 142 -5.83 9.73 -13.74
CA ILE A 142 -6.34 10.64 -12.70
C ILE A 142 -6.72 9.83 -11.45
N LEU A 143 -7.37 8.69 -11.59
CA LEU A 143 -7.74 7.84 -10.46
C LEU A 143 -6.51 7.29 -9.73
N ILE A 144 -5.47 6.83 -10.44
CA ILE A 144 -4.22 6.36 -9.83
C ILE A 144 -3.41 7.51 -9.21
N ALA A 145 -3.38 8.66 -9.88
CA ALA A 145 -2.64 9.83 -9.41
C ALA A 145 -3.15 10.33 -8.07
N PHE A 146 -4.48 10.33 -7.87
CA PHE A 146 -5.14 10.99 -6.75
C PHE A 146 -5.96 10.05 -5.84
N SER A 147 -5.87 8.73 -6.01
CA SER A 147 -6.40 7.78 -5.01
C SER A 147 -5.72 8.02 -3.66
N PRO A 148 -6.49 8.23 -2.56
CA PRO A 148 -5.93 8.47 -1.24
C PRO A 148 -4.97 7.36 -0.80
N ALA A 149 -5.34 6.10 -0.95
CA ALA A 149 -4.51 4.95 -0.61
C ALA A 149 -3.18 4.93 -1.41
N LEU A 150 -3.24 5.20 -2.72
CA LEU A 150 -2.05 5.18 -3.56
C LEU A 150 -1.11 6.34 -3.27
N ILE A 151 -1.63 7.52 -2.87
CA ILE A 151 -0.82 8.63 -2.38
C ILE A 151 -0.15 8.25 -1.05
N ALA A 152 -0.94 7.76 -0.09
CA ALA A 152 -0.45 7.42 1.24
C ALA A 152 0.64 6.34 1.20
N LEU A 153 0.41 5.22 0.49
CA LEU A 153 1.37 4.12 0.36
C LEU A 153 2.60 4.48 -0.47
N SER A 154 2.50 5.48 -1.37
CA SER A 154 3.67 6.03 -2.08
C SER A 154 4.49 6.98 -1.21
N ALA A 155 3.89 7.50 -0.12
CA ALA A 155 4.54 8.40 0.83
C ALA A 155 5.06 7.67 2.07
N GLU A 156 5.26 6.36 1.99
CA GLU A 156 5.80 5.51 3.06
C GLU A 156 7.12 4.86 2.67
N LEU A 157 7.96 4.59 3.67
CA LEU A 157 9.16 3.76 3.54
C LEU A 157 8.76 2.28 3.48
N ARG A 158 8.03 1.90 2.40
CA ARG A 158 7.45 0.56 2.22
C ARG A 158 7.54 0.11 0.75
N ALA A 159 7.39 -1.19 0.51
CA ALA A 159 7.56 -1.79 -0.82
C ALA A 159 6.37 -1.61 -1.77
N TYR A 160 5.20 -1.14 -1.29
CA TYR A 160 3.94 -1.18 -2.05
C TYR A 160 3.98 -0.35 -3.34
N ALA A 161 4.51 0.87 -3.29
CA ALA A 161 4.64 1.71 -4.48
C ALA A 161 5.61 1.11 -5.50
N LEU A 162 6.69 0.48 -5.03
CA LEU A 162 7.66 -0.20 -5.88
C LEU A 162 7.05 -1.43 -6.56
N LEU A 163 6.25 -2.22 -5.82
CA LEU A 163 5.46 -3.34 -6.36
C LEU A 163 4.56 -2.87 -7.51
N LEU A 164 3.71 -1.89 -7.26
CA LEU A 164 2.74 -1.36 -8.23
C LEU A 164 3.41 -0.78 -9.47
N PHE A 165 4.52 -0.07 -9.29
CA PHE A 165 5.34 0.41 -10.40
C PHE A 165 5.89 -0.73 -11.26
N CYS A 166 6.44 -1.77 -10.63
CA CYS A 166 6.97 -2.92 -11.34
C CYS A 166 5.88 -3.70 -12.08
N GLU A 167 4.71 -3.92 -11.46
CA GLU A 167 3.56 -4.58 -12.07
C GLU A 167 3.04 -3.84 -13.29
N THR A 168 2.78 -2.53 -13.16
CA THR A 168 2.25 -1.74 -14.28
C THR A 168 3.26 -1.58 -15.41
N THR A 169 4.54 -1.49 -15.09
CA THR A 169 5.61 -1.49 -16.09
C THR A 169 5.68 -2.83 -16.81
N ALA A 170 5.59 -3.94 -16.09
CA ALA A 170 5.54 -5.29 -16.68
C ALA A 170 4.31 -5.46 -17.59
N LEU A 171 3.12 -5.02 -17.15
CA LEU A 171 1.90 -5.03 -17.97
C LEU A 171 2.06 -4.25 -19.26
N TYR A 172 2.61 -3.04 -19.20
CA TYR A 172 2.88 -2.24 -20.39
C TYR A 172 3.88 -2.93 -21.33
N LEU A 173 4.97 -3.45 -20.77
CA LEU A 173 6.03 -4.08 -21.56
C LEU A 173 5.60 -5.38 -22.24
N VAL A 174 4.79 -6.22 -21.59
CA VAL A 174 4.27 -7.45 -22.22
C VAL A 174 3.34 -7.13 -23.37
N GLU A 175 2.48 -6.09 -23.23
CA GLU A 175 1.61 -5.64 -24.33
C GLU A 175 2.42 -5.19 -25.55
N ILE A 176 3.44 -4.32 -25.31
CA ILE A 176 4.28 -3.83 -26.39
C ILE A 176 5.17 -4.94 -26.97
N ALA A 177 5.64 -5.89 -26.13
CA ALA A 177 6.42 -7.03 -26.61
C ALA A 177 5.63 -7.91 -27.58
N PHE A 178 4.35 -8.17 -27.28
CA PHE A 178 3.48 -8.90 -28.21
C PHE A 178 3.11 -8.09 -29.45
N LYS A 179 2.76 -6.81 -29.29
CA LYS A 179 2.38 -5.91 -30.39
C LYS A 179 3.52 -5.74 -31.41
N GLU A 180 4.74 -5.51 -30.93
CA GLU A 180 5.93 -5.28 -31.76
C GLU A 180 6.70 -6.57 -32.05
N LYS A 181 6.24 -7.73 -31.56
CA LYS A 181 6.89 -9.03 -31.69
C LYS A 181 8.37 -8.97 -31.25
N SER A 182 8.65 -8.24 -30.15
CA SER A 182 9.98 -7.85 -29.71
C SER A 182 10.52 -8.71 -28.57
N VAL A 183 11.57 -9.49 -28.83
CA VAL A 183 12.32 -10.27 -27.83
C VAL A 183 12.92 -9.36 -26.75
N ARG A 184 13.49 -8.20 -27.14
CA ARG A 184 14.10 -7.25 -26.18
C ARG A 184 13.08 -6.74 -25.16
N LYS A 185 11.88 -6.37 -25.60
CA LYS A 185 10.82 -5.90 -24.69
C LYS A 185 10.29 -7.03 -23.82
N MET A 186 10.28 -8.27 -24.30
CA MET A 186 9.92 -9.43 -23.50
C MET A 186 10.94 -9.69 -22.36
N TRP A 187 12.23 -9.48 -22.60
CA TRP A 187 13.23 -9.53 -21.53
C TRP A 187 13.08 -8.38 -20.52
N HIS A 188 12.78 -7.16 -20.97
CA HIS A 188 12.46 -6.07 -20.04
C HIS A 188 11.23 -6.38 -19.18
N PHE A 189 10.18 -6.96 -19.77
CA PHE A 189 9.03 -7.49 -19.03
C PHE A 189 9.47 -8.45 -17.92
N SER A 190 10.32 -9.43 -18.24
CA SER A 190 10.81 -10.41 -17.26
C SER A 190 11.59 -9.77 -16.13
N ILE A 191 12.42 -8.74 -16.39
CA ILE A 191 13.14 -7.98 -15.36
C ILE A 191 12.14 -7.34 -14.38
N PHE A 192 11.11 -6.64 -14.88
CA PHE A 192 10.12 -6.00 -14.01
C PHE A 192 9.24 -7.01 -13.28
N LEU A 193 9.00 -8.19 -13.86
CA LEU A 193 8.34 -9.31 -13.19
C LEU A 193 9.17 -9.79 -11.98
N TYR A 194 10.49 -9.94 -12.13
CA TYR A 194 11.38 -10.33 -11.03
C TYR A 194 11.46 -9.25 -9.95
N LEU A 195 11.54 -7.99 -10.34
CA LEU A 195 11.52 -6.86 -9.40
C LEU A 195 10.21 -6.79 -8.62
N ALA A 196 9.06 -7.11 -9.22
CA ALA A 196 7.78 -7.21 -8.52
C ALA A 196 7.82 -8.32 -7.45
N ILE A 197 8.30 -9.53 -7.79
CA ILE A 197 8.45 -10.64 -6.83
C ILE A 197 9.39 -10.27 -5.68
N LEU A 198 10.51 -9.61 -5.98
CA LEU A 198 11.49 -9.15 -5.00
C LEU A 198 11.00 -7.97 -4.17
N SER A 199 9.92 -7.28 -4.58
CA SER A 199 9.30 -6.19 -3.83
C SER A 199 8.28 -6.69 -2.80
N HIS A 200 7.37 -7.59 -3.19
CA HIS A 200 6.31 -8.06 -2.31
C HIS A 200 5.78 -9.44 -2.73
N TYR A 201 5.43 -10.30 -1.74
CA TYR A 201 4.97 -11.66 -2.04
C TYR A 201 3.61 -11.74 -2.74
N SER A 202 2.75 -10.72 -2.63
CA SER A 202 1.49 -10.65 -3.40
C SER A 202 1.71 -10.62 -4.92
N ALA A 203 2.91 -10.26 -5.38
CA ALA A 203 3.27 -10.34 -6.81
C ALA A 203 3.09 -11.74 -7.40
N LEU A 204 3.01 -12.81 -6.58
CA LEU A 204 2.73 -14.16 -7.04
C LEU A 204 1.37 -14.24 -7.76
N PHE A 205 0.34 -13.56 -7.24
CA PHE A 205 -0.98 -13.51 -7.89
C PHE A 205 -0.92 -12.76 -9.21
N PHE A 206 -0.13 -11.70 -9.29
CA PHE A 206 0.16 -10.98 -10.53
C PHE A 206 0.89 -11.86 -11.54
N VAL A 207 1.96 -12.56 -11.13
CA VAL A 207 2.73 -13.48 -11.99
C VAL A 207 1.84 -14.56 -12.58
N LEU A 208 0.96 -15.16 -11.77
CA LEU A 208 -0.02 -16.14 -12.23
C LEU A 208 -0.94 -15.54 -13.29
N ALA A 209 -1.53 -14.38 -13.00
CA ALA A 209 -2.50 -13.74 -13.90
C ALA A 209 -1.86 -13.33 -15.22
N VAL A 210 -0.68 -12.68 -15.20
CA VAL A 210 0.01 -12.25 -16.42
C VAL A 210 0.57 -13.44 -17.20
N GLY A 211 0.95 -14.53 -16.51
CA GLY A 211 1.37 -15.78 -17.13
C GLY A 211 0.25 -16.43 -17.94
N VAL A 212 -0.94 -16.58 -17.34
CA VAL A 212 -2.14 -17.11 -18.02
C VAL A 212 -2.56 -16.19 -19.17
N TYR A 213 -2.58 -14.87 -18.93
CA TYR A 213 -2.87 -13.89 -19.96
C TYR A 213 -1.94 -14.01 -21.17
N ALA A 214 -0.62 -14.08 -20.93
CA ALA A 214 0.37 -14.22 -21.99
C ALA A 214 0.25 -15.56 -22.74
N LEU A 215 -0.05 -16.65 -22.02
CA LEU A 215 -0.28 -17.96 -22.63
C LEU A 215 -1.49 -17.91 -23.58
N VAL A 216 -2.61 -17.32 -23.18
CA VAL A 216 -3.79 -17.15 -24.03
C VAL A 216 -3.45 -16.29 -25.25
N ARG A 217 -2.68 -15.19 -25.06
CA ARG A 217 -2.21 -14.36 -26.18
C ARG A 217 -1.36 -15.15 -27.18
N ILE A 218 -0.47 -16.02 -26.70
CA ILE A 218 0.39 -16.86 -27.54
C ILE A 218 -0.43 -17.87 -28.35
N ILE A 219 -1.44 -18.49 -27.71
CA ILE A 219 -2.29 -19.48 -28.35
C ILE A 219 -3.20 -18.84 -29.43
N GLU A 220 -3.72 -17.64 -29.13
CA GLU A 220 -4.72 -16.96 -29.95
C GLU A 220 -4.13 -16.02 -31.03
N SER A 221 -2.81 -15.77 -31.00
CA SER A 221 -2.15 -14.83 -31.91
C SER A 221 -0.88 -15.44 -32.51
N GLU A 222 -0.55 -15.02 -33.71
CA GLU A 222 0.68 -15.44 -34.40
C GLU A 222 1.92 -14.75 -33.77
N ILE A 223 2.42 -15.31 -32.68
CA ILE A 223 3.60 -14.83 -31.97
C ILE A 223 4.85 -15.59 -32.47
N PRO A 224 5.93 -14.90 -32.88
CA PRO A 224 7.17 -15.54 -33.30
C PRO A 224 7.78 -16.42 -32.20
N ARG A 225 8.27 -17.62 -32.60
CA ARG A 225 8.87 -18.57 -31.65
C ARG A 225 9.94 -17.97 -30.76
N LYS A 226 10.76 -17.01 -31.25
CA LYS A 226 11.79 -16.31 -30.46
C LYS A 226 11.19 -15.53 -29.29
N VAL A 227 10.02 -14.92 -29.47
CA VAL A 227 9.31 -14.16 -28.40
C VAL A 227 8.72 -15.14 -27.40
N ILE A 228 8.17 -16.28 -27.86
CA ILE A 228 7.64 -17.34 -26.99
C ILE A 228 8.74 -17.92 -26.11
N VAL A 229 9.91 -18.22 -26.70
CA VAL A 229 11.07 -18.73 -25.93
C VAL A 229 11.56 -17.70 -24.91
N ALA A 230 11.61 -16.42 -25.28
CA ALA A 230 11.97 -15.36 -24.33
C ALA A 230 10.96 -15.24 -23.17
N TRP A 231 9.65 -15.34 -23.46
CA TRP A 231 8.60 -15.38 -22.46
C TRP A 231 8.74 -16.60 -21.53
N ALA A 232 8.88 -17.79 -22.11
CA ALA A 232 9.03 -19.04 -21.34
C ALA A 232 10.27 -19.00 -20.44
N GLY A 233 11.41 -18.49 -20.96
CA GLY A 233 12.62 -18.25 -20.17
C GLY A 233 12.40 -17.25 -19.03
N GLY A 234 11.61 -16.19 -19.30
CA GLY A 234 11.19 -15.23 -18.28
C GLY A 234 10.34 -15.85 -17.17
N GLN A 235 9.38 -16.73 -17.51
CA GLN A 235 8.57 -17.43 -16.51
C GLN A 235 9.40 -18.44 -15.69
N ALA A 236 10.32 -19.16 -16.34
CA ALA A 236 11.24 -20.06 -15.65
C ALA A 236 12.14 -19.28 -14.66
N GLY A 237 12.62 -18.10 -15.07
CA GLY A 237 13.35 -17.20 -14.18
C GLY A 237 12.51 -16.70 -12.99
N ALA A 238 11.24 -16.38 -13.21
CA ALA A 238 10.32 -15.99 -12.13
C ALA A 238 10.11 -17.11 -11.11
N LEU A 239 9.94 -18.35 -11.59
CA LEU A 239 9.87 -19.54 -10.72
C LEU A 239 11.19 -19.75 -9.95
N ALA A 240 12.34 -19.53 -10.57
CA ALA A 240 13.64 -19.64 -9.89
C ALA A 240 13.79 -18.57 -8.79
N VAL A 241 13.45 -17.30 -9.06
CA VAL A 241 13.45 -16.22 -8.07
C VAL A 241 12.51 -16.54 -6.91
N TYR A 242 11.29 -17.00 -7.20
CA TYR A 242 10.35 -17.39 -6.17
C TYR A 242 10.84 -18.59 -5.35
N GLY A 243 11.40 -19.61 -6.01
CA GLY A 243 11.99 -20.77 -5.35
C GLY A 243 13.14 -20.37 -4.41
N PHE A 244 14.01 -19.47 -4.86
CA PHE A 244 15.07 -18.89 -4.02
C PHE A 244 14.49 -18.19 -2.78
N LEU A 245 13.50 -17.32 -2.96
CA LEU A 245 12.83 -16.64 -1.84
C LEU A 245 12.11 -17.63 -0.92
N TYR A 246 11.52 -18.68 -1.47
CA TYR A 246 10.85 -19.69 -0.67
C TYR A 246 11.83 -20.40 0.27
N VAL A 247 12.95 -20.87 -0.25
CA VAL A 247 13.98 -21.59 0.53
C VAL A 247 14.66 -20.67 1.54
N THR A 248 15.00 -19.45 1.15
CA THR A 248 15.78 -18.55 1.99
C THR A 248 14.94 -17.78 3.01
N HIS A 249 13.65 -17.52 2.73
CA HIS A 249 12.83 -16.62 3.52
C HIS A 249 11.42 -17.15 3.83
N ILE A 250 10.57 -17.43 2.83
CA ILE A 250 9.14 -17.71 3.03
C ILE A 250 8.91 -18.94 3.92
N SER A 251 9.71 -20.00 3.74
CA SER A 251 9.62 -21.22 4.54
C SER A 251 9.80 -20.96 6.04
N LYS A 252 10.60 -19.95 6.40
CA LYS A 252 10.86 -19.54 7.78
C LYS A 252 9.73 -18.72 8.37
N LEU A 253 9.03 -17.92 7.54
CA LEU A 253 7.88 -17.11 7.97
C LEU A 253 6.66 -17.96 8.33
N LYS A 254 6.49 -19.14 7.72
CA LYS A 254 5.38 -20.06 8.01
C LYS A 254 5.28 -20.49 9.47
N HIS A 255 6.38 -20.44 10.21
CA HIS A 255 6.43 -20.83 11.63
C HIS A 255 6.26 -19.64 12.58
N SER A 256 6.03 -18.42 12.05
CA SER A 256 5.77 -17.26 12.88
C SER A 256 4.30 -17.23 13.31
N MET A 257 4.03 -17.55 14.57
CA MET A 257 2.68 -17.42 15.17
C MET A 257 2.10 -16.02 15.01
N MET A 258 2.95 -15.00 15.03
CA MET A 258 2.58 -13.60 14.87
C MET A 258 1.99 -13.31 13.48
N THR A 259 2.58 -13.83 12.41
CA THR A 259 2.07 -13.64 11.05
C THR A 259 0.68 -14.25 10.89
N TRP A 260 0.43 -15.41 11.51
CA TRP A 260 -0.87 -16.08 11.49
C TRP A 260 -1.92 -15.35 12.30
N ALA A 261 -1.60 -14.86 13.50
CA ALA A 261 -2.53 -14.13 14.35
C ALA A 261 -3.04 -12.84 13.67
N MET A 262 -2.15 -12.09 13.01
CA MET A 262 -2.53 -10.86 12.28
C MET A 262 -3.39 -11.12 11.03
N MET A 263 -3.28 -12.30 10.42
CA MET A 263 -4.03 -12.65 9.21
C MET A 263 -5.36 -13.36 9.51
N PHE A 264 -5.54 -13.89 10.72
CA PHE A 264 -6.66 -14.80 11.03
C PHE A 264 -8.04 -14.17 10.78
N ASP A 265 -8.23 -12.91 11.14
CA ASP A 265 -9.49 -12.20 10.93
C ASP A 265 -9.71 -11.75 9.46
N GLN A 266 -8.68 -11.88 8.62
CA GLN A 266 -8.69 -11.43 7.22
C GLN A 266 -8.86 -12.58 6.22
N ILE A 267 -8.95 -13.82 6.70
CA ILE A 267 -9.21 -15.03 5.92
C ILE A 267 -10.60 -15.57 6.21
N TYR A 268 -11.15 -16.37 5.28
CA TYR A 268 -12.42 -17.04 5.49
C TYR A 268 -12.28 -18.13 6.57
N SER A 269 -13.04 -18.00 7.65
CA SER A 269 -13.04 -19.00 8.72
C SER A 269 -14.15 -20.01 8.49
N HIS A 270 -13.79 -21.29 8.36
CA HIS A 270 -14.74 -22.41 8.28
C HIS A 270 -15.45 -22.69 9.62
N SER A 271 -15.20 -21.91 10.67
CA SER A 271 -15.78 -22.10 12.01
C SER A 271 -17.27 -21.73 12.13
N GLY A 272 -18.02 -21.63 11.04
CA GLY A 272 -19.47 -21.40 11.04
C GLY A 272 -19.93 -19.98 11.41
N ARG A 273 -19.02 -19.05 11.63
CA ARG A 273 -19.34 -17.66 12.06
C ARG A 273 -19.71 -16.73 10.92
N GLN A 274 -19.29 -17.04 9.68
CA GLN A 274 -19.57 -16.20 8.51
C GLN A 274 -19.83 -17.07 7.28
N ASN A 275 -20.89 -16.78 6.50
CA ASN A 275 -21.10 -17.48 5.25
C ASN A 275 -20.22 -16.90 4.12
N LEU A 276 -19.94 -17.69 3.10
CA LEU A 276 -19.06 -17.34 1.98
C LEU A 276 -19.54 -16.09 1.21
N PHE A 277 -20.84 -15.91 1.05
CA PHE A 277 -21.41 -14.76 0.36
C PHE A 277 -21.16 -13.47 1.14
N THR A 278 -21.42 -13.47 2.45
CA THR A 278 -21.18 -12.32 3.34
C THR A 278 -19.70 -11.96 3.35
N PHE A 279 -18.82 -12.96 3.53
CA PHE A 279 -17.36 -12.76 3.44
C PHE A 279 -16.96 -12.10 2.12
N SER A 280 -17.40 -12.67 1.00
CA SER A 280 -17.02 -12.16 -0.34
C SER A 280 -17.51 -10.73 -0.55
N ARG A 281 -18.75 -10.43 -0.19
CA ARG A 281 -19.34 -9.08 -0.32
C ARG A 281 -18.61 -8.04 0.53
N GLU A 282 -18.43 -8.33 1.81
CA GLU A 282 -17.82 -7.40 2.75
C GLU A 282 -16.37 -7.16 2.41
N ARG A 283 -15.57 -8.21 2.21
CA ARG A 283 -14.15 -8.08 1.91
C ARG A 283 -13.88 -7.45 0.53
N THR A 284 -14.74 -7.70 -0.46
CA THR A 284 -14.64 -6.98 -1.74
C THR A 284 -14.97 -5.50 -1.54
N MET A 285 -16.02 -5.16 -0.77
CA MET A 285 -16.35 -3.77 -0.45
C MET A 285 -15.21 -3.06 0.29
N ASP A 286 -14.55 -3.74 1.23
CA ASP A 286 -13.39 -3.22 1.95
C ASP A 286 -12.27 -2.78 1.00
N ILE A 287 -12.01 -3.53 -0.10
CA ILE A 287 -10.98 -3.17 -1.10
C ILE A 287 -11.30 -1.82 -1.74
N PHE A 288 -12.56 -1.56 -2.10
CA PHE A 288 -12.97 -0.28 -2.68
C PHE A 288 -12.91 0.85 -1.64
N SER A 289 -13.38 0.58 -0.41
CA SER A 289 -13.32 1.54 0.69
C SER A 289 -11.90 1.94 1.02
N PHE A 290 -10.97 0.98 0.99
CA PHE A 290 -9.55 1.25 1.19
C PHE A 290 -8.96 2.16 0.12
N LEU A 291 -9.31 1.95 -1.16
CA LEU A 291 -8.77 2.72 -2.27
C LEU A 291 -9.29 4.16 -2.34
N PHE A 292 -10.55 4.39 -1.97
CA PHE A 292 -11.24 5.65 -2.21
C PHE A 292 -11.68 6.39 -0.94
N GLU A 293 -11.53 5.81 0.24
CA GLU A 293 -11.81 6.37 1.58
C GLU A 293 -13.22 6.95 1.80
N ASN A 294 -14.02 7.14 0.75
CA ASN A 294 -15.40 7.58 0.82
C ASN A 294 -16.34 6.40 0.57
N GLN A 295 -17.18 6.06 1.57
CA GLN A 295 -18.03 4.87 1.51
C GLN A 295 -19.02 4.91 0.34
N HIS A 296 -19.63 6.05 0.04
CA HIS A 296 -20.61 6.17 -1.06
C HIS A 296 -19.93 6.03 -2.42
N VAL A 297 -18.76 6.66 -2.59
CA VAL A 297 -17.94 6.51 -3.80
C VAL A 297 -17.50 5.06 -3.96
N ALA A 298 -17.02 4.43 -2.90
CA ALA A 298 -16.59 3.04 -2.92
C ALA A 298 -17.74 2.08 -3.32
N GLN A 299 -18.94 2.28 -2.79
CA GLN A 299 -20.15 1.50 -3.17
C GLN A 299 -20.50 1.69 -4.64
N ALA A 300 -20.54 2.95 -5.12
CA ALA A 300 -20.83 3.24 -6.52
C ALA A 300 -19.78 2.61 -7.46
N LEU A 301 -18.49 2.71 -7.12
CA LEU A 301 -17.40 2.12 -7.90
C LEU A 301 -17.41 0.59 -7.88
N LEU A 302 -17.82 -0.04 -6.77
CA LEU A 302 -18.03 -1.49 -6.73
C LEU A 302 -19.12 -1.93 -7.72
N VAL A 303 -20.25 -1.23 -7.76
CA VAL A 303 -21.34 -1.50 -8.72
C VAL A 303 -20.83 -1.33 -10.16
N LEU A 304 -20.13 -0.24 -10.44
CA LEU A 304 -19.53 0.01 -11.76
C LEU A 304 -18.49 -1.06 -12.14
N TRP A 305 -17.70 -1.52 -11.18
CA TRP A 305 -16.72 -2.59 -11.43
C TRP A 305 -17.41 -3.94 -11.76
N ILE A 306 -18.49 -4.27 -11.05
CA ILE A 306 -19.31 -5.45 -11.38
C ILE A 306 -19.90 -5.32 -12.79
N ALA A 307 -20.39 -4.13 -13.15
CA ALA A 307 -20.88 -3.85 -14.51
C ALA A 307 -19.77 -3.98 -15.57
N ALA A 308 -18.55 -3.47 -15.26
CA ALA A 308 -17.39 -3.62 -16.14
C ALA A 308 -17.02 -5.10 -16.35
N ALA A 309 -16.95 -5.87 -15.27
CA ALA A 309 -16.67 -7.30 -15.31
C ALA A 309 -17.72 -8.07 -16.14
N SER A 310 -19.01 -7.78 -15.89
CA SER A 310 -20.13 -8.38 -16.63
C SER A 310 -20.09 -8.03 -18.13
N LEU A 311 -19.81 -6.78 -18.46
CA LEU A 311 -19.67 -6.34 -19.85
C LEU A 311 -18.49 -7.00 -20.57
N LEU A 312 -17.35 -7.11 -19.89
CA LEU A 312 -16.16 -7.79 -20.43
C LEU A 312 -16.44 -9.28 -20.69
N LEU A 313 -17.05 -9.97 -19.72
CA LEU A 313 -17.42 -11.39 -19.87
C LEU A 313 -18.48 -11.58 -20.95
N PHE A 314 -19.48 -10.72 -21.02
CA PHE A 314 -20.47 -10.74 -22.08
C PHE A 314 -19.82 -10.61 -23.47
N LYS A 315 -18.95 -9.60 -23.66
CA LYS A 315 -18.19 -9.41 -24.90
C LYS A 315 -17.27 -10.59 -25.21
N ALA A 316 -16.65 -11.20 -24.19
CA ALA A 316 -15.73 -12.32 -24.35
C ALA A 316 -16.40 -13.61 -24.87
N PHE A 317 -17.62 -13.90 -24.40
CA PHE A 317 -18.26 -15.19 -24.64
C PHE A 317 -19.47 -15.11 -25.58
N ILE A 318 -20.15 -13.98 -25.66
CA ILE A 318 -21.40 -13.86 -26.40
C ILE A 318 -21.23 -13.01 -27.65
N TYR A 319 -20.47 -11.90 -27.58
CA TYR A 319 -20.34 -10.97 -28.71
C TYR A 319 -19.08 -11.28 -29.56
N ARG A 320 -19.26 -12.02 -30.66
CA ARG A 320 -18.16 -12.58 -31.45
C ARG A 320 -17.20 -11.58 -32.08
N ARG A 321 -17.63 -10.33 -32.35
CA ARG A 321 -16.85 -9.35 -33.13
C ARG A 321 -15.56 -8.87 -32.42
N ASP A 322 -15.58 -8.80 -31.06
CA ASP A 322 -14.45 -8.37 -30.25
C ASP A 322 -14.06 -9.40 -29.17
N ALA A 323 -14.54 -10.64 -29.32
CA ALA A 323 -14.42 -11.69 -28.33
C ALA A 323 -12.97 -11.95 -27.87
N LEU A 324 -12.03 -11.91 -28.80
CA LEU A 324 -10.62 -12.16 -28.51
C LEU A 324 -10.05 -11.14 -27.55
N ARG A 325 -10.18 -9.83 -27.85
CA ARG A 325 -9.69 -8.75 -26.99
C ARG A 325 -10.41 -8.71 -25.66
N ALA A 326 -11.73 -8.89 -25.66
CA ALA A 326 -12.52 -8.91 -24.44
C ALA A 326 -12.15 -10.09 -23.54
N ARG A 327 -11.88 -11.28 -24.08
CA ARG A 327 -11.40 -12.46 -23.32
C ARG A 327 -10.04 -12.20 -22.68
N GLN A 328 -9.10 -11.67 -23.45
CA GLN A 328 -7.78 -11.31 -22.96
C GLN A 328 -7.85 -10.25 -21.85
N ALA A 329 -8.68 -9.20 -22.02
CA ALA A 329 -8.92 -8.19 -21.01
C ALA A 329 -9.60 -8.76 -19.75
N SER A 330 -10.59 -9.67 -19.91
CA SER A 330 -11.24 -10.33 -18.77
C SER A 330 -10.25 -11.13 -17.95
N ILE A 331 -9.34 -11.87 -18.58
CA ILE A 331 -8.32 -12.66 -17.86
C ILE A 331 -7.41 -11.74 -17.06
N ILE A 332 -6.80 -10.74 -17.68
CA ILE A 332 -5.83 -9.90 -16.96
C ILE A 332 -6.47 -9.04 -15.87
N LEU A 333 -7.72 -8.62 -16.04
CA LEU A 333 -8.40 -7.77 -15.06
C LEU A 333 -9.08 -8.54 -13.93
N LEU A 334 -9.60 -9.75 -14.17
CA LEU A 334 -10.41 -10.48 -13.19
C LEU A 334 -9.64 -11.61 -12.49
N LEU A 335 -8.68 -12.24 -13.19
CA LEU A 335 -7.95 -13.37 -12.61
C LEU A 335 -7.16 -13.02 -11.34
N PRO A 336 -6.51 -11.83 -11.19
CA PRO A 336 -5.87 -11.45 -9.92
C PRO A 336 -6.85 -11.43 -8.74
N PHE A 337 -8.08 -10.94 -8.95
CA PHE A 337 -9.13 -10.93 -7.91
C PHE A 337 -9.57 -12.36 -7.56
N LEU A 338 -9.83 -13.20 -8.56
CA LEU A 338 -10.23 -14.58 -8.34
C LEU A 338 -9.14 -15.38 -7.62
N ALA A 339 -7.88 -15.16 -7.98
CA ALA A 339 -6.76 -15.85 -7.37
C ALA A 339 -6.58 -15.48 -5.90
N VAL A 340 -6.62 -14.19 -5.54
CA VAL A 340 -6.48 -13.76 -4.14
C VAL A 340 -7.74 -14.07 -3.32
N TRP A 341 -8.94 -13.96 -3.91
CA TRP A 341 -10.17 -14.41 -3.28
C TRP A 341 -10.12 -15.90 -2.95
N GLY A 342 -9.74 -16.73 -3.92
CA GLY A 342 -9.58 -18.17 -3.71
C GLY A 342 -8.55 -18.50 -2.62
N ALA A 343 -7.43 -17.76 -2.57
CA ALA A 343 -6.42 -17.90 -1.52
C ALA A 343 -6.97 -17.47 -0.14
N GLY A 344 -7.81 -16.43 -0.09
CA GLY A 344 -8.48 -15.98 1.14
C GLY A 344 -9.50 -17.00 1.65
N VAL A 345 -10.28 -17.60 0.75
CA VAL A 345 -11.23 -18.67 1.07
C VAL A 345 -10.50 -19.93 1.57
N ALA A 346 -9.39 -20.27 0.94
CA ALA A 346 -8.56 -21.41 1.32
C ALA A 346 -7.68 -21.15 2.56
N GLY A 347 -7.67 -19.93 3.11
CA GLY A 347 -6.92 -19.61 4.33
C GLY A 347 -5.42 -19.36 4.12
N PHE A 348 -4.96 -19.12 2.88
CA PHE A 348 -3.54 -18.95 2.57
C PHE A 348 -3.08 -17.50 2.48
N TYR A 349 -3.99 -16.55 2.20
CA TYR A 349 -3.66 -15.15 2.02
C TYR A 349 -4.84 -14.25 2.40
N PRO A 350 -4.62 -13.06 3.01
CA PRO A 350 -5.70 -12.15 3.38
C PRO A 350 -6.44 -11.61 2.14
N TYR A 351 -7.78 -11.66 2.18
CA TYR A 351 -8.64 -11.02 1.21
C TYR A 351 -9.47 -9.94 1.90
N VAL A 352 -8.95 -8.73 1.94
CA VAL A 352 -9.54 -7.58 2.66
C VAL A 352 -8.99 -6.28 2.07
N GLY A 353 -9.69 -5.17 2.25
CA GLY A 353 -9.21 -3.84 1.87
C GLY A 353 -8.04 -3.41 2.74
N SER A 354 -6.83 -3.70 2.30
CA SER A 354 -5.61 -3.38 3.03
C SER A 354 -4.41 -3.21 2.08
N ARG A 355 -3.30 -2.78 2.65
CA ARG A 355 -2.01 -2.72 1.94
C ARG A 355 -1.57 -4.06 1.31
N HIS A 356 -2.04 -5.19 1.84
CA HIS A 356 -1.69 -6.52 1.30
C HIS A 356 -2.36 -6.83 -0.04
N THR A 357 -3.55 -6.27 -0.28
CA THR A 357 -4.31 -6.44 -1.53
C THR A 357 -4.17 -5.26 -2.49
N ILE A 358 -3.31 -4.29 -2.18
CA ILE A 358 -3.13 -3.07 -3.00
C ILE A 358 -2.67 -3.38 -4.43
N PHE A 359 -2.01 -4.51 -4.66
CA PHE A 359 -1.62 -4.97 -6.00
C PHE A 359 -2.81 -5.15 -6.95
N LEU A 360 -4.04 -5.23 -6.44
CA LEU A 360 -5.27 -5.27 -7.24
C LEU A 360 -5.67 -3.89 -7.82
N ALA A 361 -5.14 -2.79 -7.26
CA ALA A 361 -5.54 -1.44 -7.63
C ALA A 361 -5.39 -1.11 -9.14
N PRO A 362 -4.30 -1.46 -9.84
CA PRO A 362 -4.17 -1.19 -11.26
C PRO A 362 -5.24 -1.90 -12.09
N PHE A 363 -5.58 -3.14 -11.75
CA PHE A 363 -6.59 -3.95 -12.46
C PHE A 363 -8.00 -3.41 -12.22
N LEU A 364 -8.31 -3.04 -10.98
CA LEU A 364 -9.58 -2.44 -10.60
C LEU A 364 -9.79 -1.11 -11.34
N ILE A 365 -8.82 -0.21 -11.27
CA ILE A 365 -8.91 1.09 -11.90
C ILE A 365 -8.97 0.97 -13.43
N ALA A 366 -8.24 0.02 -14.03
CA ALA A 366 -8.30 -0.23 -15.46
C ALA A 366 -9.68 -0.74 -15.91
N ALA A 367 -10.32 -1.62 -15.14
CA ALA A 367 -11.68 -2.10 -15.43
C ALA A 367 -12.72 -0.97 -15.34
N LEU A 368 -12.63 -0.12 -14.32
CA LEU A 368 -13.47 1.08 -14.19
C LEU A 368 -13.24 2.05 -15.35
N SER A 369 -11.98 2.29 -15.70
CA SER A 369 -11.61 3.18 -16.81
C SER A 369 -12.14 2.69 -18.14
N PHE A 370 -12.11 1.38 -18.39
CA PHE A 370 -12.71 0.76 -19.57
C PHE A 370 -14.21 1.02 -19.64
N LEU A 371 -14.95 0.77 -18.55
CA LEU A 371 -16.40 0.97 -18.53
C LEU A 371 -16.76 2.43 -18.75
N LEU A 372 -16.17 3.33 -17.98
CA LEU A 372 -16.48 4.76 -18.03
C LEU A 372 -16.18 5.35 -19.40
N ALA A 373 -15.04 4.99 -20.01
CA ALA A 373 -14.72 5.42 -21.36
C ALA A 373 -15.67 4.84 -22.43
N THR A 374 -16.23 3.66 -22.19
CA THR A 374 -17.23 3.06 -23.10
C THR A 374 -18.55 3.84 -23.03
N VAL A 375 -18.96 4.30 -21.86
CA VAL A 375 -20.20 5.06 -21.62
C VAL A 375 -20.09 6.47 -22.21
N ASP A 376 -18.94 7.12 -22.10
CA ASP A 376 -18.72 8.49 -22.59
C ASP A 376 -18.44 8.57 -24.11
N GLY A 377 -18.49 7.44 -24.81
CA GLY A 377 -18.21 7.36 -26.23
C GLY A 377 -16.75 7.62 -26.59
N GLN A 378 -15.82 7.35 -25.65
CA GLN A 378 -14.37 7.54 -25.81
C GLN A 378 -13.94 9.02 -25.91
N LYS A 379 -14.76 9.96 -25.42
CA LYS A 379 -14.44 11.40 -25.42
C LYS A 379 -13.47 11.73 -24.28
N ILE A 380 -12.35 12.36 -24.61
CA ILE A 380 -11.29 12.69 -23.63
C ILE A 380 -11.76 13.75 -22.61
N TRP A 381 -12.50 14.75 -23.05
CA TRP A 381 -13.01 15.80 -22.16
C TRP A 381 -13.98 15.23 -21.11
N ALA A 382 -14.89 14.35 -21.52
CA ALA A 382 -15.83 13.69 -20.63
C ALA A 382 -15.08 12.80 -19.62
N ALA A 383 -14.05 12.07 -20.07
CA ALA A 383 -13.16 11.29 -19.25
C ALA A 383 -12.48 12.11 -18.15
N VAL A 384 -11.96 13.30 -18.48
CA VAL A 384 -11.35 14.22 -17.51
C VAL A 384 -12.36 14.65 -16.46
N VAL A 385 -13.56 15.06 -16.89
CA VAL A 385 -14.63 15.53 -15.97
C VAL A 385 -15.06 14.40 -15.02
N ILE A 386 -15.36 13.20 -15.54
CA ILE A 386 -15.78 12.05 -14.75
C ILE A 386 -14.70 11.69 -13.71
N ALA A 387 -13.44 11.59 -14.13
CA ALA A 387 -12.36 11.24 -13.23
C ALA A 387 -12.12 12.33 -12.16
N ALA A 388 -12.20 13.61 -12.52
CA ALA A 388 -12.08 14.72 -11.56
C ALA A 388 -13.21 14.73 -10.54
N LEU A 389 -14.46 14.46 -10.96
CA LEU A 389 -15.60 14.33 -10.05
C LEU A 389 -15.44 13.16 -9.08
N LEU A 390 -14.97 12.00 -9.55
CA LEU A 390 -14.73 10.84 -8.70
C LEU A 390 -13.62 11.11 -7.67
N VAL A 391 -12.53 11.73 -8.09
CA VAL A 391 -11.43 12.12 -7.17
C VAL A 391 -11.91 13.18 -6.18
N GLY A 392 -12.65 14.19 -6.63
CA GLY A 392 -13.24 15.21 -5.76
C GLY A 392 -14.15 14.58 -4.71
N ALA A 393 -15.04 13.69 -5.12
CA ALA A 393 -15.95 12.98 -4.22
C ALA A 393 -15.21 12.05 -3.23
N SER A 394 -14.11 11.43 -3.64
CA SER A 394 -13.28 10.59 -2.75
C SER A 394 -12.60 11.38 -1.63
N ASN A 395 -12.36 12.67 -1.84
CA ASN A 395 -11.70 13.53 -0.86
C ASN A 395 -12.69 14.38 -0.03
N THR A 396 -14.00 14.16 -0.16
CA THR A 396 -15.02 14.85 0.64
C THR A 396 -15.36 14.11 1.94
N SER A 397 -16.12 14.76 2.82
CA SER A 397 -16.64 14.17 4.08
C SER A 397 -17.42 12.88 3.82
N GLY A 398 -17.23 11.86 4.64
CA GLY A 398 -17.83 10.52 4.50
C GLY A 398 -16.78 9.42 4.51
N LYS A 399 -15.59 9.76 5.01
CA LYS A 399 -14.48 8.82 5.20
C LYS A 399 -14.94 7.61 5.99
N VAL A 400 -14.58 6.45 5.51
CA VAL A 400 -14.66 5.20 6.28
C VAL A 400 -13.61 5.31 7.35
N GLY A 401 -14.02 5.45 8.61
CA GLY A 401 -13.25 5.46 9.84
C GLY A 401 -11.72 5.60 9.77
N GLU A 402 -11.06 5.78 10.87
CA GLU A 402 -9.58 5.85 10.92
C GLU A 402 -8.97 4.58 10.32
N THR A 403 -8.72 4.63 9.02
CA THR A 403 -7.90 3.61 8.37
C THR A 403 -6.43 4.00 8.56
N ASP A 404 -5.53 3.02 8.57
CA ASP A 404 -4.06 3.21 8.59
C ASP A 404 -3.55 4.16 7.47
N ILE A 405 -4.44 4.58 6.59
CA ILE A 405 -4.18 5.45 5.45
C ILE A 405 -4.34 6.92 5.81
N SER A 406 -5.27 7.25 6.73
CA SER A 406 -5.45 8.62 7.18
C SER A 406 -4.21 9.08 7.95
N LYS A 407 -3.39 9.89 7.32
CA LYS A 407 -2.20 10.48 7.97
C LYS A 407 -2.51 11.77 8.74
N GLU A 408 -3.78 12.08 8.98
CA GLU A 408 -4.19 13.29 9.69
C GLU A 408 -3.60 13.36 11.11
N ASN A 409 -3.60 12.22 11.81
CA ASN A 409 -3.04 12.12 13.16
C ASN A 409 -1.53 11.78 13.19
N GLN A 410 -0.88 11.69 12.03
CA GLN A 410 0.55 11.35 11.90
C GLN A 410 1.42 12.58 11.60
N GLY A 411 1.01 13.76 12.05
CA GLY A 411 1.77 14.98 11.80
C GLY A 411 3.15 14.97 12.46
N ARG A 412 4.22 15.20 11.67
CA ARG A 412 5.62 15.25 12.17
C ARG A 412 5.80 16.21 13.34
N LYS A 413 5.06 17.32 13.35
CA LYS A 413 5.11 18.31 14.44
C LYS A 413 4.72 17.71 15.80
N LEU A 414 3.81 16.73 15.81
CA LEU A 414 3.31 16.11 17.04
C LEU A 414 4.40 15.25 17.71
N ILE A 415 5.05 14.38 16.95
CA ILE A 415 6.13 13.54 17.49
C ILE A 415 7.34 14.38 17.92
N MET A 416 7.68 15.44 17.17
CA MET A 416 8.76 16.34 17.55
C MET A 416 8.44 17.13 18.82
N ALA A 417 7.18 17.52 19.04
CA ALA A 417 6.76 18.16 20.29
C ALA A 417 6.88 17.19 21.48
N ALA A 418 6.53 15.91 21.28
CA ALA A 418 6.70 14.89 22.32
C ALA A 418 8.19 14.65 22.65
N VAL A 419 9.05 14.54 21.66
CA VAL A 419 10.51 14.39 21.87
C VAL A 419 11.11 15.62 22.58
N ASN A 420 10.70 16.82 22.20
CA ASN A 420 11.12 18.04 22.89
C ASN A 420 10.65 18.05 24.36
N HIS A 421 9.44 17.59 24.63
CA HIS A 421 8.92 17.45 25.99
C HIS A 421 9.74 16.43 26.80
N ILE A 422 10.12 15.30 26.21
CA ILE A 422 11.02 14.31 26.83
C ILE A 422 12.33 15.00 27.24
N HIS A 423 12.98 15.74 26.34
CA HIS A 423 14.23 16.45 26.66
C HIS A 423 14.11 17.49 27.77
N GLN A 424 12.94 18.14 27.90
CA GLN A 424 12.69 19.16 28.91
C GLN A 424 12.30 18.58 30.27
N THR A 425 11.67 17.41 30.30
CA THR A 425 11.01 16.89 31.52
C THR A 425 11.74 15.71 32.13
N ILE A 426 12.38 14.87 31.32
CA ILE A 426 13.06 13.66 31.76
C ILE A 426 14.54 13.98 31.98
N PRO A 427 15.06 13.81 33.21
CA PRO A 427 16.47 14.07 33.49
C PRO A 427 17.38 13.06 32.78
N PRO A 428 18.67 13.40 32.52
CA PRO A 428 19.66 12.45 32.05
C PRO A 428 19.71 11.20 32.93
N GLY A 429 19.76 10.02 32.34
CA GLY A 429 19.66 8.75 33.05
C GLY A 429 18.23 8.26 33.26
N GLY A 430 17.22 9.08 32.92
CA GLY A 430 15.82 8.72 33.08
C GLY A 430 15.43 7.51 32.20
N GLU A 431 14.48 6.74 32.69
CA GLU A 431 13.96 5.56 32.02
C GLU A 431 12.63 5.84 31.38
N ILE A 432 12.52 5.46 30.11
CA ILE A 432 11.32 5.60 29.28
C ILE A 432 10.84 4.21 28.93
N LEU A 433 9.66 3.86 29.40
CA LEU A 433 8.99 2.61 29.06
C LEU A 433 8.12 2.77 27.83
N THR A 434 8.11 1.77 26.98
CA THR A 434 7.35 1.78 25.73
C THR A 434 6.82 0.40 25.43
N ASP A 435 5.76 0.33 24.62
CA ASP A 435 5.47 -0.86 23.86
C ASP A 435 6.49 -1.03 22.70
N TYR A 436 6.42 -2.16 22.01
CA TYR A 436 7.32 -2.46 20.91
C TYR A 436 7.29 -1.41 19.78
N GLU A 437 6.11 -1.00 19.36
CA GLU A 437 5.92 -0.09 18.23
C GLU A 437 6.39 1.33 18.56
N SER A 438 6.03 1.81 19.72
CA SER A 438 6.49 3.11 20.24
C SER A 438 8.01 3.15 20.42
N ALA A 439 8.64 2.01 20.82
CA ALA A 439 10.09 1.91 20.92
C ALA A 439 10.79 2.12 19.57
N LEU A 440 10.27 1.49 18.50
CA LEU A 440 10.82 1.65 17.15
C LEU A 440 10.85 3.13 16.74
N MET A 441 9.74 3.84 16.97
CA MET A 441 9.63 5.26 16.66
C MET A 441 10.56 6.10 17.55
N LEU A 442 10.55 5.85 18.85
CA LEU A 442 11.35 6.61 19.80
C LEU A 442 12.85 6.47 19.51
N VAL A 443 13.30 5.28 19.12
CA VAL A 443 14.70 5.05 18.71
C VAL A 443 15.07 5.92 17.51
N TYR A 444 14.22 6.03 16.52
CA TYR A 444 14.49 6.89 15.36
C TYR A 444 14.58 8.37 15.76
N TYR A 445 13.59 8.87 16.53
CA TYR A 445 13.47 10.31 16.83
C TYR A 445 14.36 10.79 17.98
N LEU A 446 14.56 9.96 19.01
CA LEU A 446 15.34 10.32 20.20
C LEU A 446 16.81 9.92 20.07
N CYS A 447 17.10 8.70 19.57
CA CYS A 447 18.47 8.20 19.52
C CYS A 447 19.24 8.67 18.29
N GLY A 448 18.51 9.00 17.22
CA GLY A 448 19.09 9.50 15.98
C GLY A 448 19.82 8.44 15.15
N PRO A 449 20.39 8.84 14.00
CA PRO A 449 20.85 7.91 12.97
C PRO A 449 22.16 7.18 13.28
N LYS A 450 22.87 7.55 14.32
CA LYS A 450 24.16 6.91 14.68
C LYS A 450 23.99 5.58 15.42
N LEU A 451 22.82 5.37 16.03
CA LEU A 451 22.54 4.14 16.75
C LEU A 451 22.28 2.98 15.79
N VAL A 452 23.14 1.99 15.82
CA VAL A 452 22.96 0.71 15.12
C VAL A 452 22.57 -0.33 16.16
N LEU A 453 21.39 -0.91 15.99
CA LEU A 453 20.90 -1.94 16.91
C LEU A 453 21.26 -3.34 16.41
N PRO A 454 21.64 -4.25 17.32
CA PRO A 454 21.85 -5.66 16.97
C PRO A 454 20.59 -6.30 16.40
N VAL A 455 20.79 -7.33 15.57
CA VAL A 455 19.70 -8.17 15.06
C VAL A 455 18.88 -8.73 16.22
N GLY A 456 17.56 -8.59 16.15
CA GLY A 456 16.68 -9.17 17.15
C GLY A 456 16.57 -8.39 18.48
N THR A 457 17.14 -7.18 18.58
CA THR A 457 17.01 -6.37 19.81
C THR A 457 15.55 -6.25 20.26
N PHE A 458 14.62 -6.07 19.35
CA PHE A 458 13.19 -5.92 19.66
C PHE A 458 12.38 -7.23 19.51
N ASN A 459 13.01 -8.35 19.19
CA ASN A 459 12.36 -9.67 19.16
C ASN A 459 12.35 -10.35 20.54
N LEU A 460 12.95 -9.72 21.54
CA LEU A 460 12.95 -10.20 22.91
C LEU A 460 11.67 -9.77 23.62
N PRO A 461 11.14 -10.55 24.56
CA PRO A 461 9.95 -10.21 25.36
C PRO A 461 10.08 -8.84 26.05
N ALA A 462 11.30 -8.51 26.50
CA ALA A 462 11.67 -7.18 26.97
C ALA A 462 13.07 -6.82 26.46
N SER A 463 13.26 -5.59 26.05
CA SER A 463 14.55 -5.07 25.59
C SER A 463 14.86 -3.72 26.21
N ARG A 464 16.16 -3.40 26.32
CA ARG A 464 16.64 -2.11 26.82
C ARG A 464 17.68 -1.52 25.88
N VAL A 465 17.43 -0.28 25.46
CA VAL A 465 18.33 0.47 24.57
C VAL A 465 18.76 1.75 25.27
N LYS A 466 20.07 1.97 25.37
CA LYS A 466 20.63 3.22 25.89
C LYS A 466 21.00 4.14 24.75
N CYS A 467 20.50 5.36 24.77
CA CYS A 467 20.88 6.39 23.81
C CYS A 467 20.65 7.81 24.35
N ASN A 468 21.51 8.73 23.94
CA ASN A 468 21.41 10.16 24.28
C ASN A 468 21.14 10.45 25.75
N GLY A 469 21.71 9.64 26.64
CA GLY A 469 21.52 9.79 28.09
C GLY A 469 20.24 9.19 28.66
N TYR A 470 19.40 8.56 27.86
CA TYR A 470 18.17 7.88 28.28
C TYR A 470 18.29 6.36 28.19
N THR A 471 17.45 5.66 28.94
CA THR A 471 17.25 4.22 28.79
C THR A 471 15.83 3.96 28.30
N ILE A 472 15.67 3.37 27.12
CA ILE A 472 14.38 2.99 26.57
C ILE A 472 14.16 1.52 26.89
N GLY A 473 13.14 1.22 27.70
CA GLY A 473 12.67 -0.12 27.99
C GLY A 473 11.46 -0.46 27.12
N SER A 474 11.55 -1.51 26.32
CA SER A 474 10.48 -1.93 25.41
C SER A 474 9.96 -3.30 25.77
N PHE A 475 8.64 -3.49 25.66
CA PHE A 475 7.93 -4.76 25.83
C PHE A 475 7.32 -5.19 24.53
N GLN A 476 7.37 -6.49 24.24
CA GLN A 476 6.68 -7.07 23.10
C GLN A 476 5.18 -7.22 23.43
N THR A 477 4.36 -6.29 22.92
CA THR A 477 2.93 -6.21 23.25
C THR A 477 2.04 -7.16 22.45
N TRP A 478 2.52 -7.74 21.37
CA TRP A 478 1.76 -8.60 20.46
C TRP A 478 1.25 -9.93 21.04
N ASN A 479 1.85 -10.40 22.13
CA ASN A 479 1.51 -11.65 22.79
C ASN A 479 1.12 -11.46 24.25
N LEU A 480 0.73 -10.26 24.63
CA LEU A 480 0.44 -9.98 26.04
C LEU A 480 -0.93 -10.53 26.44
N GLU A 481 -0.93 -11.78 26.80
CA GLU A 481 -1.75 -12.14 27.94
C GLU A 481 -1.24 -11.31 29.15
N PRO A 482 -2.13 -10.68 29.92
CA PRO A 482 -1.76 -9.84 31.06
C PRO A 482 -0.74 -10.50 32.02
N ALA A 483 -0.75 -11.83 32.11
CA ALA A 483 0.16 -12.60 32.96
C ALA A 483 1.63 -12.54 32.51
N PHE A 484 1.92 -12.58 31.20
CA PHE A 484 3.29 -12.47 30.69
C PHE A 484 3.84 -11.07 30.82
N PHE A 485 3.03 -10.05 30.52
CA PHE A 485 3.39 -8.65 30.72
C PHE A 485 3.80 -8.40 32.17
N LEU A 486 2.99 -8.82 33.15
CA LEU A 486 3.26 -8.64 34.56
C LEU A 486 4.58 -9.31 35.00
N SER A 487 4.87 -10.50 34.48
CA SER A 487 6.12 -11.21 34.79
C SER A 487 7.35 -10.46 34.29
N ASP A 488 7.32 -10.04 33.03
CA ASP A 488 8.47 -9.37 32.40
C ASP A 488 8.64 -7.94 32.92
N PHE A 489 7.55 -7.24 33.19
CA PHE A 489 7.56 -5.93 33.85
C PHE A 489 8.13 -6.02 35.27
N LYS A 490 7.71 -7.00 36.09
CA LYS A 490 8.28 -7.24 37.41
C LYS A 490 9.79 -7.49 37.35
N LYS A 491 10.25 -8.33 36.44
CA LYS A 491 11.69 -8.58 36.24
C LYS A 491 12.44 -7.30 35.89
N MET A 492 11.86 -6.47 35.01
CA MET A 492 12.47 -5.20 34.62
C MET A 492 12.53 -4.21 35.77
N VAL A 493 11.44 -4.04 36.52
CA VAL A 493 11.39 -3.18 37.72
C VAL A 493 12.42 -3.64 38.78
N GLN A 494 12.50 -4.96 39.02
CA GLN A 494 13.50 -5.53 39.93
C GLN A 494 14.94 -5.29 39.42
N ALA A 495 15.18 -5.41 38.13
CA ALA A 495 16.49 -5.15 37.51
C ALA A 495 16.90 -3.67 37.62
N GLN A 496 15.98 -2.74 37.73
CA GLN A 496 16.21 -1.30 37.85
C GLN A 496 16.49 -0.85 39.26
N ARG A 497 16.19 -1.65 40.27
CA ARG A 497 16.30 -1.30 41.68
C ARG A 497 15.60 0.02 42.02
N LEU A 498 14.41 0.25 41.42
CA LEU A 498 13.62 1.44 41.67
C LEU A 498 13.29 1.58 43.16
N LYS A 499 13.46 2.78 43.67
CA LYS A 499 13.15 3.16 45.05
C LYS A 499 11.85 3.95 45.09
N PRO A 500 11.15 3.97 46.22
CA PRO A 500 10.03 4.86 46.44
C PRO A 500 10.40 6.32 46.11
N GLY A 501 9.52 7.00 45.37
CA GLY A 501 9.76 8.35 44.87
C GLY A 501 10.46 8.42 43.50
N ASP A 502 11.03 7.31 43.00
CA ASP A 502 11.61 7.28 41.67
C ASP A 502 10.52 7.46 40.61
N LYS A 503 10.87 8.21 39.53
CA LYS A 503 9.98 8.47 38.42
C LYS A 503 10.38 7.63 37.22
N ILE A 504 9.38 7.03 36.57
CA ILE A 504 9.48 6.43 35.25
C ILE A 504 8.51 7.11 34.32
N TRP A 505 8.80 7.12 33.02
CA TRP A 505 7.94 7.73 32.02
C TRP A 505 7.50 6.67 31.02
N VAL A 506 6.21 6.68 30.68
CA VAL A 506 5.65 5.83 29.64
C VAL A 506 5.48 6.68 28.38
N PHE A 507 6.08 6.27 27.28
CA PHE A 507 5.90 6.89 25.98
C PHE A 507 5.09 5.95 25.09
N GLN A 508 4.02 6.48 24.49
CA GLN A 508 3.17 5.78 23.54
C GLN A 508 3.01 6.59 22.27
N ALA A 509 3.08 5.94 21.11
CA ALA A 509 2.91 6.58 19.81
C ALA A 509 2.47 5.59 18.74
N GLY A 510 1.78 6.07 17.70
CA GLY A 510 1.34 5.25 16.58
C GLY A 510 0.15 4.35 16.92
N TRP A 511 0.27 3.05 16.72
CA TRP A 511 -0.76 2.04 17.00
C TRP A 511 -0.63 1.43 18.40
N ALA A 512 -0.01 2.18 19.30
CA ALA A 512 0.34 1.72 20.62
C ALA A 512 -0.84 1.10 21.38
N VAL A 513 -0.57 0.02 22.08
CA VAL A 513 -1.47 -0.55 23.08
C VAL A 513 -1.44 0.36 24.31
N ASP A 514 -2.56 0.53 25.00
CA ASP A 514 -2.69 1.31 26.25
C ASP A 514 -1.76 0.77 27.37
N LEU A 515 -0.45 1.00 27.24
CA LEU A 515 0.55 0.54 28.19
C LEU A 515 0.39 1.22 29.55
N ASP A 516 0.07 2.51 29.58
CA ASP A 516 -0.24 3.26 30.80
C ASP A 516 -1.48 2.71 31.51
N ARG A 517 -2.54 2.34 30.78
CA ARG A 517 -3.73 1.67 31.35
C ARG A 517 -3.37 0.28 31.89
N GLN A 518 -2.56 -0.48 31.16
CA GLN A 518 -2.09 -1.78 31.64
C GLN A 518 -1.23 -1.64 32.90
N LEU A 519 -0.34 -0.66 32.96
CA LEU A 519 0.46 -0.37 34.14
C LEU A 519 -0.40 0.07 35.33
N ALA A 520 -1.40 0.92 35.11
CA ALA A 520 -2.34 1.35 36.14
C ALA A 520 -3.17 0.18 36.69
N SER A 521 -3.47 -0.85 35.87
CA SER A 521 -4.20 -2.05 36.29
C SER A 521 -3.34 -3.05 37.06
N THR A 522 -2.00 -2.85 37.11
CA THR A 522 -1.11 -3.76 37.84
C THR A 522 -1.17 -3.52 39.34
N SER A 523 -1.08 -4.58 40.14
CA SER A 523 -0.94 -4.49 41.61
C SER A 523 0.42 -3.94 42.06
N LEU A 524 1.22 -3.39 41.13
CA LEU A 524 2.49 -2.77 41.42
C LEU A 524 2.24 -1.33 41.93
N LYS A 525 3.01 -0.92 42.93
CA LYS A 525 2.86 0.36 43.64
C LYS A 525 3.31 1.55 42.76
N PHE A 526 2.59 1.84 41.69
CA PHE A 526 2.84 3.01 40.85
C PHE A 526 1.65 3.94 40.86
N ARG A 527 1.92 5.21 41.08
CA ARG A 527 0.94 6.29 40.96
C ARG A 527 1.13 6.98 39.61
N CYS A 528 0.09 6.97 38.79
CA CYS A 528 0.03 7.70 37.53
C CYS A 528 -0.11 9.21 37.83
N LEU A 529 0.70 10.02 37.16
CA LEU A 529 0.54 11.47 37.13
C LEU A 529 -0.15 11.87 35.81
N THR A 530 -0.48 13.17 35.69
CA THR A 530 -1.19 13.70 34.53
C THR A 530 -0.41 13.44 33.24
N PRO A 531 -0.96 12.69 32.26
CA PRO A 531 -0.34 12.46 30.97
C PRO A 531 -0.28 13.75 30.16
N LYS A 532 0.80 13.91 29.40
CA LYS A 532 0.93 14.95 28.37
C LYS A 532 0.66 14.33 27.01
N THR A 533 -0.41 14.75 26.34
CA THR A 533 -0.80 14.28 25.02
C THR A 533 -0.37 15.23 23.90
N PHE A 534 -0.06 14.66 22.74
CA PHE A 534 0.36 15.36 21.54
C PHE A 534 -0.45 14.83 20.35
N GLY A 535 -1.62 15.42 20.09
CA GLY A 535 -2.62 14.84 19.18
C GLY A 535 -3.29 13.59 19.77
N ALA A 536 -3.95 12.81 18.90
CA ALA A 536 -4.76 11.67 19.33
C ALA A 536 -3.93 10.44 19.78
N ASN A 537 -2.73 10.25 19.21
CA ASN A 537 -2.02 8.98 19.26
C ASN A 537 -0.62 9.07 19.88
N ILE A 538 -0.26 10.17 20.54
CA ILE A 538 1.05 10.31 21.18
C ILE A 538 0.87 10.83 22.60
N SER A 539 1.46 10.13 23.59
CA SER A 539 1.45 10.55 24.98
C SER A 539 2.78 10.30 25.69
N VAL A 540 3.05 11.10 26.71
CA VAL A 540 4.15 10.92 27.68
C VAL A 540 3.53 10.98 29.05
N THR A 541 3.50 9.87 29.77
CA THR A 541 2.84 9.72 31.07
C THR A 541 3.87 9.42 32.15
N PRO A 542 4.06 10.30 33.15
CA PRO A 542 4.95 10.04 34.27
C PRO A 542 4.27 9.17 35.32
N PHE A 543 5.02 8.21 35.87
CA PHE A 543 4.64 7.37 36.99
C PHE A 543 5.63 7.54 38.12
N VAL A 544 5.15 7.50 39.37
CA VAL A 544 5.97 7.53 40.57
C VAL A 544 5.83 6.22 41.33
N VAL A 545 6.95 5.65 41.78
CA VAL A 545 6.95 4.48 42.64
C VAL A 545 6.45 4.90 44.03
N ASP A 546 5.37 4.32 44.51
CA ASP A 546 4.73 4.67 45.78
C ASP A 546 5.11 3.68 46.88
N GLN A 547 5.24 4.18 48.14
CA GLN A 547 5.65 3.38 49.31
C GLN A 547 4.50 2.63 49.95
N ASP A 548 3.29 3.22 49.94
CA ASP A 548 2.14 2.72 50.69
C ASP A 548 0.88 2.74 49.81
N LEU A 549 0.59 1.64 49.15
CA LEU A 549 -0.76 1.40 48.67
C LEU A 549 -1.52 0.60 49.74
N SER A 550 -2.13 1.33 50.64
CA SER A 550 -3.32 0.85 51.34
C SER A 550 -4.39 0.51 50.29
N PRO A 551 -5.16 -0.58 50.44
CA PRO A 551 -6.15 -1.00 49.44
C PRO A 551 -7.27 0.00 49.12
N ALA A 552 -7.29 1.14 49.75
CA ALA A 552 -8.33 2.18 49.67
C ALA A 552 -7.93 3.45 48.89
N ALA A 553 -6.71 3.55 48.33
CA ALA A 553 -6.36 4.67 47.48
C ALA A 553 -6.97 4.49 46.09
N THR A 554 -8.01 5.24 45.82
CA THR A 554 -8.62 5.39 44.49
C THR A 554 -7.53 5.63 43.44
N VAL A 555 -7.35 4.70 42.57
CA VAL A 555 -6.57 4.83 41.35
C VAL A 555 -7.10 6.06 40.62
N THR A 556 -6.32 7.13 40.54
CA THR A 556 -6.63 8.25 39.68
C THR A 556 -6.59 7.71 38.27
N ASP A 557 -7.77 7.66 37.66
CA ASP A 557 -8.03 7.00 36.38
C ASP A 557 -7.16 7.64 35.28
N CYS A 558 -6.11 6.95 34.83
CA CYS A 558 -5.35 7.32 33.65
C CYS A 558 -6.21 7.23 32.37
N SER A 559 -7.46 6.76 32.48
CA SER A 559 -8.35 6.44 31.35
C SER A 559 -9.14 7.64 30.81
N GLN A 560 -9.05 8.82 31.42
CA GLN A 560 -9.66 10.02 30.85
C GLN A 560 -8.64 10.79 29.99
N PRO A 561 -8.71 10.75 28.66
CA PRO A 561 -8.12 11.81 27.87
C PRO A 561 -8.82 13.11 28.30
N VAL A 562 -8.07 14.10 28.76
CA VAL A 562 -8.57 15.47 28.85
C VAL A 562 -8.84 15.91 27.43
N LEU A 563 -10.03 15.60 26.93
CA LEU A 563 -10.59 16.23 25.74
C LEU A 563 -10.70 17.71 26.07
N ASN A 564 -9.75 18.47 25.57
CA ASN A 564 -9.82 19.92 25.61
C ASN A 564 -10.95 20.35 24.66
N PRO A 565 -12.08 20.91 25.14
CA PRO A 565 -13.23 21.25 24.31
C PRO A 565 -13.04 22.52 23.46
N ALA A 566 -11.83 22.91 23.20
CA ALA A 566 -11.50 24.12 22.46
C ALA A 566 -10.62 23.81 21.25
N ILE A 567 -11.12 23.04 20.28
CA ILE A 567 -10.78 23.17 18.86
C ILE A 567 -12.00 22.60 18.10
N ASN A 568 -13.01 23.44 17.87
CA ASN A 568 -13.98 23.29 16.81
C ASN A 568 -13.39 23.80 15.49
#